data_9670bdb218bbdfb00c79a338de987308
#
_entry.id   9670bdb218bbdfb00c79a338de987308
#
_cell.length_a   1.000
_cell.length_b   1.000
_cell.length_c   1.000
_cell.angle_alpha   90.00
_cell.angle_beta   90.00
_cell.angle_gamma   90.00
#
_symmetry.space_group_name_H-M   'P 1'
#
loop_
_entity.id
_entity.type
_entity.pdbx_description
1 polymer ?
#
loop_
_entity_poly.entity_id
_entity_poly.type
_entity_poly.pdbx_seq_one_letter_code
_entity_poly.pdbx_strand_id
1 'polypeptide(L)' 'VSSDTFYEDIPSFELWRKMGVLAVEMEAAALYMNAARSGKNALCICTISDLPMDPTSGECSPAEREQSFNEMIEIALNTL' A
#
# COMPACT_ATOMS: atom_id res chain seq x y z
N VAL A 1 -2.97 -0.27 6.54
CA VAL A 1 -4.40 -0.57 6.54
C VAL A 1 -4.88 -0.81 5.12
N SER A 2 -5.81 -1.73 4.95
CA SER A 2 -6.45 -2.01 3.67
C SER A 2 -7.82 -1.33 3.66
N SER A 3 -8.05 -0.43 2.70
CA SER A 3 -9.28 0.38 2.62
C SER A 3 -10.02 0.10 1.31
N ASP A 4 -11.35 0.09 1.39
CA ASP A 4 -12.20 -0.02 0.19
C ASP A 4 -12.58 1.35 -0.37
N THR A 5 -12.22 2.43 0.31
CA THR A 5 -12.60 3.79 -0.05
C THR A 5 -11.41 4.52 -0.68
N PHE A 6 -11.54 4.89 -1.96
CA PHE A 6 -10.49 5.61 -2.67
C PHE A 6 -10.31 7.03 -2.15
N TYR A 7 -11.43 7.72 -1.86
CA TYR A 7 -11.42 9.07 -1.31
C TYR A 7 -11.73 9.02 0.18
N GLU A 8 -10.69 9.07 0.99
CA GLU A 8 -10.81 9.08 2.44
C GLU A 8 -10.73 10.50 2.99
N ASP A 9 -11.39 10.73 4.11
CA ASP A 9 -11.27 11.99 4.84
C ASP A 9 -9.92 12.09 5.54
N ILE A 10 -9.33 13.29 5.52
CA ILE A 10 -8.08 13.57 6.25
C ILE A 10 -8.17 13.16 7.73
N PRO A 11 -9.28 13.41 8.47
CA PRO A 11 -9.39 12.95 9.85
C PRO A 11 -9.21 11.45 10.03
N SER A 12 -9.65 10.61 9.08
CA SER A 12 -9.46 9.16 9.15
C SER A 12 -7.98 8.79 9.05
N PHE A 13 -7.24 9.42 8.16
CA PHE A 13 -5.79 9.21 8.05
C PHE A 13 -5.06 9.62 9.33
N GLU A 14 -5.46 10.70 9.96
CA GLU A 14 -4.87 11.15 11.22
C GLU A 14 -5.10 10.14 12.35
N LEU A 15 -6.29 9.56 12.42
CA LEU A 15 -6.61 8.54 13.41
C LEU A 15 -5.75 7.29 13.20
N TRP A 16 -5.61 6.84 11.97
CA TRP A 16 -4.75 5.69 11.65
C TRP A 16 -3.29 5.97 12.00
N ARG A 17 -2.83 7.17 11.70
CA ARG A 17 -1.47 7.58 12.05
C ARG A 17 -1.23 7.51 13.56
N LYS A 18 -2.17 7.97 14.36
CA LYS A 18 -2.10 7.90 15.82
C LYS A 18 -2.04 6.46 16.33
N MET A 19 -2.66 5.54 15.61
CA MET A 19 -2.63 4.11 15.92
C MET A 19 -1.35 3.41 15.46
N GLY A 20 -0.43 4.13 14.83
CA GLY A 20 0.82 3.56 14.33
C GLY A 20 0.71 2.91 12.95
N VAL A 21 -0.36 3.16 12.22
CA VAL A 21 -0.52 2.68 10.84
C VAL A 21 0.46 3.42 9.94
N LEU A 22 1.23 2.67 9.15
CA LEU A 22 2.31 3.20 8.33
C LEU A 22 1.90 3.53 6.91
N ALA A 23 0.90 2.84 6.38
CA ALA A 23 0.48 2.99 5.00
C ALA A 23 -0.97 2.56 4.81
N VAL A 24 -1.55 2.98 3.71
CA VAL A 24 -2.88 2.56 3.27
C VAL A 24 -2.76 2.02 1.83
N GLU A 25 -3.43 0.92 1.58
CA GLU A 25 -3.57 0.30 0.26
C GLU A 25 -4.98 -0.30 0.14
N MET A 26 -5.31 -0.97 -0.93
CA MET A 26 -6.69 -1.34 -1.20
C MET A 26 -6.88 -2.83 -1.51
N GLU A 27 -5.83 -3.64 -1.53
CA GLU A 27 -5.90 -5.02 -2.01
C GLU A 27 -5.46 -6.08 -1.00
N ALA A 28 -4.71 -5.71 0.03
CA ALA A 28 -4.08 -6.68 0.93
C ALA A 28 -5.08 -7.52 1.72
N ALA A 29 -6.20 -6.96 2.12
CA ALA A 29 -7.23 -7.72 2.84
C ALA A 29 -7.75 -8.88 2.00
N ALA A 30 -8.04 -8.64 0.71
CA ALA A 30 -8.49 -9.68 -0.21
C ALA A 30 -7.39 -10.71 -0.48
N LEU A 31 -6.15 -10.25 -0.65
CA LEU A 31 -5.00 -11.14 -0.86
C LEU A 31 -4.85 -12.11 0.29
N TYR A 32 -4.82 -11.63 1.52
CA TYR A 32 -4.63 -12.47 2.69
C TYR A 32 -5.82 -13.38 2.95
N MET A 33 -7.03 -12.90 2.71
CA MET A 33 -8.24 -13.71 2.86
C MET A 33 -8.25 -14.88 1.88
N ASN A 34 -7.93 -14.62 0.61
CA ASN A 34 -7.89 -15.67 -0.40
C ASN A 34 -6.77 -16.68 -0.14
N ALA A 35 -5.63 -16.22 0.32
CA ALA A 35 -4.53 -17.09 0.70
C ALA A 35 -4.94 -18.01 1.86
N ALA A 36 -5.55 -17.45 2.89
CA ALA A 36 -6.02 -18.20 4.05
C ALA A 36 -7.03 -19.29 3.66
N ARG A 37 -8.00 -18.95 2.80
CA ARG A 37 -8.99 -19.90 2.32
C ARG A 37 -8.38 -21.06 1.55
N SER A 38 -7.28 -20.81 0.87
CA SER A 38 -6.58 -21.80 0.04
C SER A 38 -5.46 -22.52 0.78
N GLY A 39 -5.24 -22.21 2.04
CA GLY A 39 -4.12 -22.77 2.81
C GLY A 39 -2.76 -22.36 2.26
N LYS A 40 -2.65 -21.18 1.69
CA LYS A 40 -1.42 -20.65 1.09
C LYS A 40 -0.88 -19.47 1.89
N ASN A 41 0.41 -19.21 1.71
CA ASN A 41 1.07 -18.06 2.30
C ASN A 41 0.98 -16.87 1.34
N ALA A 42 0.88 -15.67 1.89
CA ALA A 42 0.88 -14.45 1.12
C ALA A 42 1.64 -13.34 1.84
N LEU A 43 2.25 -12.46 1.08
CA LEU A 43 2.94 -11.27 1.57
C LEU A 43 2.60 -10.10 0.66
N CYS A 44 2.25 -8.98 1.27
CA CYS A 44 2.03 -7.73 0.55
C CYS A 44 3.27 -6.85 0.66
N ILE A 45 3.78 -6.42 -0.47
CA ILE A 45 4.89 -5.45 -0.55
C ILE A 45 4.34 -4.24 -1.29
N CYS A 46 4.51 -3.06 -0.70
CA CYS A 46 3.98 -1.83 -1.27
C CYS A 46 5.07 -0.79 -1.49
N THR A 47 4.97 -0.07 -2.58
CA THR A 47 5.76 1.15 -2.83
C THR A 47 4.89 2.35 -2.48
N ILE A 48 5.44 3.29 -1.71
CA ILE A 48 4.73 4.52 -1.38
C ILE A 48 4.70 5.39 -2.64
N SER A 49 3.50 5.66 -3.15
CA SER A 49 3.31 6.48 -4.33
C SER A 49 2.85 7.91 -4.00
N ASP A 50 2.13 8.07 -2.89
CA ASP A 50 1.50 9.33 -2.51
C ASP A 50 1.57 9.52 -1.00
N LEU A 51 1.56 10.78 -0.56
CA LEU A 51 1.46 11.15 0.84
C LEU A 51 0.13 11.87 1.05
N PRO A 52 -0.94 11.15 1.40
CA PRO A 52 -2.30 11.72 1.40
C PRO A 52 -2.49 12.88 2.38
N MET A 53 -1.64 12.98 3.40
CA MET A 53 -1.71 14.05 4.39
C MET A 53 -0.82 15.25 4.06
N ASP A 54 -0.06 15.18 2.99
CA ASP A 54 0.83 16.26 2.55
C ASP A 54 0.30 16.88 1.25
N PRO A 55 -0.32 18.07 1.31
CA PRO A 55 -0.88 18.70 0.12
C PRO A 55 0.18 19.13 -0.90
N THR A 56 1.45 19.14 -0.53
CA THR A 56 2.55 19.53 -1.42
C THR A 56 3.19 18.35 -2.13
N SER A 57 2.88 17.11 -1.72
CA SER A 57 3.53 15.91 -2.28
C SER A 57 3.13 15.62 -3.72
N GLY A 58 1.90 15.95 -4.11
CA GLY A 58 1.37 15.58 -5.42
C GLY A 58 1.29 14.07 -5.62
N GLU A 59 0.85 13.65 -6.80
CA GLU A 59 0.82 12.25 -7.18
C GLU A 59 2.11 11.87 -7.89
N CYS A 60 2.54 10.62 -7.73
CA CYS A 60 3.62 10.06 -8.54
C CYS A 60 3.28 10.08 -10.02
N SER A 61 4.24 10.46 -10.87
CA SER A 61 4.10 10.34 -12.31
C SER A 61 4.07 8.86 -12.72
N PRO A 62 3.49 8.52 -13.89
CA PRO A 62 3.55 7.14 -14.39
C PRO A 62 4.97 6.61 -14.53
N ALA A 63 5.93 7.44 -14.95
CA ALA A 63 7.33 7.04 -15.07
C ALA A 63 7.96 6.73 -13.70
N GLU A 64 7.67 7.54 -12.69
CA GLU A 64 8.15 7.32 -11.33
C GLU A 64 7.57 6.04 -10.74
N ARG A 65 6.29 5.76 -10.98
CA ARG A 65 5.66 4.50 -10.54
C ARG A 65 6.31 3.30 -11.17
N GLU A 66 6.57 3.34 -12.46
CA GLU A 66 7.20 2.23 -13.20
C GLU A 66 8.59 1.92 -12.64
N GLN A 67 9.40 2.94 -12.40
CA GLN A 67 10.72 2.77 -11.81
C GLN A 67 10.65 2.18 -10.39
N SER A 68 9.77 2.69 -9.55
CA SER A 68 9.57 2.19 -8.20
C SER A 68 9.08 0.75 -8.18
N PHE A 69 8.24 0.37 -9.14
CA PHE A 69 7.76 -1.01 -9.27
C PHE A 69 8.89 -1.97 -9.64
N ASN A 70 9.83 -1.55 -10.46
CA ASN A 70 11.00 -2.37 -10.80
C ASN A 70 11.85 -2.66 -9.57
N GLU A 71 12.08 -1.67 -8.72
CA GLU A 71 12.79 -1.86 -7.45
C GLU A 71 12.04 -2.80 -6.52
N MET A 72 10.73 -2.64 -6.42
CA MET A 72 9.88 -3.49 -5.59
C MET A 72 9.90 -4.95 -6.06
N ILE A 73 9.85 -5.18 -7.37
CA ILE A 73 9.93 -6.52 -7.96
C ILE A 73 11.26 -7.18 -7.60
N GLU A 74 12.36 -6.43 -7.68
CA GLU A 74 13.68 -6.93 -7.32
C GLU A 74 13.74 -7.34 -5.85
N ILE A 75 13.21 -6.52 -4.95
CA ILE A 75 13.11 -6.84 -3.53
C ILE A 75 12.28 -8.11 -3.32
N ALA A 76 11.15 -8.22 -3.98
CA ALA A 76 10.26 -9.37 -3.87
C ALA A 76 10.95 -10.67 -4.31
N LEU A 77 11.68 -10.63 -5.44
CA LEU A 77 12.42 -11.79 -5.93
C LEU A 77 13.53 -12.23 -4.97
N ASN A 78 14.16 -11.29 -4.28
CA ASN A 78 15.22 -11.59 -3.32
C ASN A 78 14.68 -12.09 -1.98
N THR A 79 13.38 -11.97 -1.74
CA THR A 79 12.72 -12.44 -0.52
C THR A 79 12.34 -13.93 -0.60
N LEU A 80 12.22 -14.46 -1.79
CA LEU A 80 11.80 -15.85 -2.03
C LEU A 80 12.89 -16.88 -1.73
#